data_12086cd60881ee74ff98b2f70812adff
#
_entry.id   12086cd60881ee74ff98b2f70812adff
#
_cell.length_a   1.000
_cell.length_b   1.000
_cell.length_c   1.000
_cell.angle_alpha   90.00
_cell.angle_beta   90.00
_cell.angle_gamma   90.00
#
_symmetry.space_group_name_H-M   'P 1'
#
loop_
_entity.id
_entity.type
_entity.pdbx_description
1 polymer ?
#
loop_
_entity_poly.entity_id
_entity_poly.type
_entity_poly.pdbx_seq_one_letter_code
_entity_poly.pdbx_strand_id
1 'polypeptide(L)'
;MKKGKYIKTFKLLLPYLWPKKRKDLRIRVSFAVVALVLAKIASVSTPLVLGSAVNSLTELSSGINLFMLVPIALVVGYGVTRVIAFTFVEIRDALFSKVSQHSIRQISLTMFQHLHNLSLQFHLNRQTGALAKYIDRGTKGIDFLLRYVLFNIAPTFFEVFLVSGILFYLYGPWYAVVTLLT
;
A
#
# COMPACT_ATOMS: atom_id res chain seq x y z
N MET A 1 -9.58 -26.93 -5.36
CA MET A 1 -9.69 -25.64 -4.63
C MET A 1 -10.13 -24.54 -5.60
N LYS A 2 -11.26 -23.85 -5.33
CA LYS A 2 -11.96 -22.97 -6.31
C LYS A 2 -11.30 -21.57 -6.37
N LYS A 3 -10.28 -21.37 -7.22
CA LYS A 3 -9.63 -20.06 -7.48
C LYS A 3 -10.62 -18.94 -7.85
N GLY A 4 -11.77 -19.25 -8.46
CA GLY A 4 -12.77 -18.24 -8.87
C GLY A 4 -13.58 -17.60 -7.74
N LYS A 5 -13.61 -18.17 -6.54
CA LYS A 5 -14.42 -17.66 -5.44
C LYS A 5 -13.79 -16.41 -4.80
N TYR A 6 -12.48 -16.36 -4.68
CA TYR A 6 -11.75 -15.21 -4.09
C TYR A 6 -11.80 -13.97 -4.98
N ILE A 7 -11.67 -14.16 -6.31
CA ILE A 7 -11.76 -13.05 -7.28
C ILE A 7 -13.16 -12.44 -7.31
N LYS A 8 -14.22 -13.26 -7.21
CA LYS A 8 -15.60 -12.78 -7.09
C LYS A 8 -15.82 -11.98 -5.81
N THR A 9 -15.29 -12.45 -4.68
CA THR A 9 -15.37 -11.73 -3.39
C THR A 9 -14.64 -10.38 -3.46
N PHE A 10 -13.46 -10.35 -4.09
CA PHE A 10 -12.69 -9.10 -4.25
C PHE A 10 -13.42 -8.09 -5.14
N LYS A 11 -14.00 -8.52 -6.27
CA LYS A 11 -14.83 -7.66 -7.13
C LYS A 11 -16.06 -7.11 -6.41
N LEU A 12 -16.60 -7.85 -5.45
CA LEU A 12 -17.75 -7.43 -4.65
C LEU A 12 -17.38 -6.37 -3.60
N LEU A 13 -16.12 -6.35 -3.16
CA LEU A 13 -15.59 -5.37 -2.20
C LEU A 13 -15.12 -4.05 -2.86
N LEU A 14 -14.74 -4.10 -4.14
CA LEU A 14 -14.26 -2.94 -4.89
C LEU A 14 -15.22 -1.72 -4.88
N PRO A 15 -16.55 -1.88 -5.02
CA PRO A 15 -17.50 -0.76 -4.95
C PRO A 15 -17.54 -0.07 -3.59
N TYR A 16 -17.20 -0.77 -2.50
CA TYR A 16 -17.14 -0.19 -1.16
C TYR A 16 -15.89 0.69 -0.94
N LEU A 17 -14.81 0.41 -1.66
CA LEU A 17 -13.59 1.22 -1.68
C LEU A 17 -13.74 2.49 -2.51
N TRP A 18 -14.63 2.46 -3.54
CA TRP A 18 -14.87 3.60 -4.42
C TRP A 18 -16.34 4.04 -4.35
N PRO A 19 -16.77 4.64 -3.22
CA PRO A 19 -18.17 4.98 -3.02
C PRO A 19 -18.65 6.05 -4.01
N LYS A 20 -19.59 5.69 -4.89
CA LYS A 20 -20.11 6.58 -5.94
C LYS A 20 -20.77 7.85 -5.39
N LYS A 21 -21.29 7.82 -4.17
CA LYS A 21 -22.08 8.91 -3.56
C LYS A 21 -21.27 9.89 -2.69
N ARG A 22 -19.99 9.61 -2.35
CA ARG A 22 -19.18 10.45 -1.46
C ARG A 22 -17.90 10.93 -2.14
N LYS A 23 -17.91 12.20 -2.56
CA LYS A 23 -16.75 12.84 -3.20
C LYS A 23 -15.55 12.92 -2.27
N ASP A 24 -15.76 13.19 -0.98
CA ASP A 24 -14.70 13.31 0.03
C ASP A 24 -13.83 12.04 0.15
N LEU A 25 -14.45 10.86 0.13
CA LEU A 25 -13.72 9.60 0.22
C LEU A 25 -12.94 9.31 -1.07
N ARG A 26 -13.48 9.66 -2.23
CA ARG A 26 -12.78 9.54 -3.50
C ARG A 26 -11.53 10.41 -3.55
N ILE A 27 -11.65 11.65 -3.12
CA ILE A 27 -10.52 12.58 -3.03
C ILE A 27 -9.44 12.00 -2.12
N ARG A 28 -9.82 11.45 -0.95
CA ARG A 28 -8.87 10.79 -0.05
C ARG A 28 -8.19 9.58 -0.66
N VAL A 29 -8.92 8.73 -1.39
CA VAL A 29 -8.33 7.59 -2.11
C VAL A 29 -7.35 8.07 -3.17
N SER A 30 -7.72 9.10 -3.96
CA SER A 30 -6.81 9.67 -4.97
C SER A 30 -5.54 10.24 -4.35
N PHE A 31 -5.66 10.99 -3.25
CA PHE A 31 -4.49 11.51 -2.52
C PHE A 31 -3.65 10.38 -1.90
N ALA A 32 -4.28 9.33 -1.38
CA ALA A 32 -3.55 8.17 -0.86
C ALA A 32 -2.77 7.44 -1.97
N VAL A 33 -3.33 7.32 -3.18
CA VAL A 33 -2.64 6.74 -4.34
C VAL A 33 -1.47 7.64 -4.78
N VAL A 34 -1.66 8.95 -4.82
CA VAL A 34 -0.56 9.90 -5.13
C VAL A 34 0.55 9.80 -4.08
N ALA A 35 0.20 9.80 -2.79
CA ALA A 35 1.17 9.65 -1.71
C ALA A 35 1.92 8.30 -1.80
N LEU A 36 1.23 7.21 -2.19
CA LEU A 36 1.86 5.92 -2.44
C LEU A 36 2.89 5.99 -3.56
N VAL A 37 2.55 6.60 -4.69
CA VAL A 37 3.46 6.75 -5.83
C VAL A 37 4.69 7.58 -5.42
N LEU A 38 4.48 8.70 -4.73
CA LEU A 38 5.56 9.55 -4.24
C LEU A 38 6.45 8.83 -3.21
N ALA A 39 5.87 8.07 -2.29
CA ALA A 39 6.60 7.24 -1.34
C ALA A 39 7.49 6.22 -2.05
N LYS A 40 6.99 5.57 -3.11
CA LYS A 40 7.75 4.58 -3.86
C LYS A 40 8.85 5.19 -4.73
N ILE A 41 8.61 6.33 -5.34
CA ILE A 41 9.66 7.09 -6.05
C ILE A 41 10.77 7.48 -5.08
N ALA A 42 10.44 8.02 -3.92
CA ALA A 42 11.41 8.38 -2.90
C ALA A 42 12.18 7.14 -2.37
N SER A 43 11.48 6.02 -2.14
CA SER A 43 12.09 4.76 -1.70
C SER A 43 13.12 4.23 -2.72
N VAL A 44 12.77 4.22 -4.00
CA VAL A 44 13.65 3.74 -5.09
C VAL A 44 14.81 4.71 -5.35
N SER A 45 14.63 6.00 -5.12
CA SER A 45 15.70 7.00 -5.23
C SER A 45 16.75 6.88 -4.12
N THR A 46 16.38 6.33 -2.96
CA THR A 46 17.24 6.21 -1.78
C THR A 46 18.57 5.46 -2.07
N PRO A 47 18.58 4.26 -2.68
CA PRO A 47 19.82 3.55 -3.02
C PRO A 47 20.65 4.26 -4.10
N LEU A 48 20.01 5.02 -5.01
CA LEU A 48 20.73 5.79 -6.04
C LEU A 48 21.51 6.94 -5.41
N VAL A 49 20.90 7.66 -4.46
CA VAL A 49 21.58 8.72 -3.70
C VAL A 49 22.72 8.16 -2.86
N LEU A 50 22.50 7.01 -2.21
CA LEU A 50 23.56 6.34 -1.44
C LEU A 50 24.71 5.87 -2.33
N GLY A 51 24.43 5.29 -3.50
CA GLY A 51 25.45 4.90 -4.47
C GLY A 51 26.30 6.07 -4.94
N SER A 52 25.67 7.21 -5.21
CA SER A 52 26.38 8.45 -5.55
C SER A 52 27.25 8.97 -4.40
N ALA A 53 26.78 8.83 -3.16
CA ALA A 53 27.55 9.21 -1.97
C ALA A 53 28.81 8.33 -1.79
N VAL A 54 28.66 7.01 -1.96
CA VAL A 54 29.77 6.07 -1.87
C VAL A 54 30.79 6.30 -2.98
N ASN A 55 30.35 6.51 -4.23
CA ASN A 55 31.25 6.80 -5.35
C ASN A 55 32.04 8.07 -5.13
N SER A 56 31.43 9.16 -4.64
CA SER A 56 32.14 10.40 -4.33
C SER A 56 33.13 10.25 -3.20
N LEU A 57 32.92 9.36 -2.23
CA LEU A 57 33.88 9.06 -1.16
C LEU A 57 35.11 8.29 -1.69
N THR A 58 34.91 7.37 -2.64
CA THR A 58 35.99 6.62 -3.25
C THR A 58 36.89 7.50 -4.16
N GLU A 59 36.32 8.48 -4.85
CA GLU A 59 37.05 9.44 -5.64
C GLU A 59 37.87 10.44 -4.78
N LEU A 60 37.39 10.75 -3.56
CA LEU A 60 38.09 11.63 -2.62
C LEU A 60 39.44 11.07 -2.10
N SER A 61 39.62 9.76 -2.19
CA SER A 61 40.91 9.10 -1.83
C SER A 61 42.11 9.63 -2.63
N SER A 62 41.87 10.45 -3.65
CA SER A 62 42.88 11.03 -4.55
C SER A 62 43.34 12.47 -4.21
N GLY A 63 42.96 13.00 -3.04
CA GLY A 63 43.81 14.10 -2.46
C GLY A 63 43.36 15.55 -2.63
N ILE A 64 42.07 15.92 -2.63
CA ILE A 64 41.64 17.33 -2.66
C ILE A 64 40.65 17.64 -1.52
N ASN A 65 41.10 18.46 -0.56
CA ASN A 65 40.36 18.81 0.68
C ASN A 65 39.06 19.61 0.50
N LEU A 66 38.78 20.15 -0.68
CA LEU A 66 37.57 20.93 -0.96
C LEU A 66 36.32 20.05 -1.23
N PHE A 67 36.51 18.77 -1.48
CA PHE A 67 35.47 17.82 -1.87
C PHE A 67 34.75 17.12 -0.72
N MET A 68 35.14 17.34 0.55
CA MET A 68 34.43 16.71 1.70
C MET A 68 32.96 17.17 1.85
N LEU A 69 32.61 18.32 1.32
CA LEU A 69 31.24 18.85 1.40
C LEU A 69 30.24 18.03 0.59
N VAL A 70 30.66 17.47 -0.55
CA VAL A 70 29.80 16.70 -1.46
C VAL A 70 29.33 15.38 -0.84
N PRO A 71 30.20 14.51 -0.29
CA PRO A 71 29.79 13.31 0.41
C PRO A 71 28.88 13.59 1.61
N ILE A 72 29.17 14.63 2.39
CA ILE A 72 28.34 15.02 3.53
C ILE A 72 26.96 15.45 3.05
N ALA A 73 26.86 16.27 2.00
CA ALA A 73 25.59 16.68 1.42
C ALA A 73 24.79 15.50 0.89
N LEU A 74 25.46 14.50 0.27
CA LEU A 74 24.79 13.30 -0.24
C LEU A 74 24.30 12.38 0.89
N VAL A 75 25.05 12.24 1.99
CA VAL A 75 24.60 11.49 3.17
C VAL A 75 23.41 12.17 3.84
N VAL A 76 23.43 13.49 3.96
CA VAL A 76 22.28 14.27 4.45
C VAL A 76 21.10 14.12 3.49
N GLY A 77 21.33 14.20 2.18
CA GLY A 77 20.33 13.98 1.13
C GLY A 77 19.68 12.60 1.22
N TYR A 78 20.47 11.56 1.47
CA TYR A 78 19.96 10.21 1.74
C TYR A 78 19.03 10.20 2.95
N GLY A 79 19.43 10.80 4.08
CA GLY A 79 18.60 10.89 5.28
C GLY A 79 17.27 11.62 5.01
N VAL A 80 17.34 12.75 4.31
CA VAL A 80 16.16 13.54 3.92
C VAL A 80 15.24 12.72 3.02
N THR A 81 15.75 12.06 2.00
CA THR A 81 14.94 11.21 1.09
C THR A 81 14.25 10.10 1.85
N ARG A 82 14.92 9.50 2.83
CA ARG A 82 14.33 8.44 3.68
C ARG A 82 13.21 8.97 4.57
N VAL A 83 13.40 10.14 5.18
CA VAL A 83 12.34 10.79 5.99
C VAL A 83 11.14 11.15 5.12
N ILE A 84 11.37 11.68 3.92
CA ILE A 84 10.31 11.99 2.96
C ILE A 84 9.52 10.73 2.57
N ALA A 85 10.22 9.64 2.24
CA ALA A 85 9.58 8.36 1.91
C ALA A 85 8.68 7.86 3.05
N PHE A 86 9.17 7.87 4.29
CA PHE A 86 8.40 7.52 5.48
C PHE A 86 7.18 8.41 5.66
N THR A 87 7.35 9.72 5.54
CA THR A 87 6.27 10.70 5.69
C THR A 87 5.13 10.43 4.69
N PHE A 88 5.45 10.15 3.44
CA PHE A 88 4.42 9.81 2.44
C PHE A 88 3.71 8.49 2.74
N VAL A 89 4.38 7.50 3.32
CA VAL A 89 3.75 6.25 3.78
C VAL A 89 2.73 6.55 4.88
N GLU A 90 3.10 7.33 5.89
CA GLU A 90 2.20 7.68 7.00
C GLU A 90 1.00 8.52 6.52
N ILE A 91 1.22 9.48 5.63
CA ILE A 91 0.14 10.28 5.01
C ILE A 91 -0.83 9.36 4.26
N ARG A 92 -0.33 8.43 3.45
CA ARG A 92 -1.14 7.44 2.74
C ARG A 92 -2.00 6.65 3.71
N ASP A 93 -1.41 6.12 4.78
CA ASP A 93 -2.10 5.27 5.75
C ASP A 93 -3.17 6.04 6.53
N ALA A 94 -2.89 7.27 6.93
CA ALA A 94 -3.83 8.16 7.57
C ALA A 94 -5.03 8.51 6.67
N LEU A 95 -4.78 8.83 5.40
CA LEU A 95 -5.83 9.12 4.42
C LEU A 95 -6.74 7.92 4.18
N PHE A 96 -6.14 6.73 4.02
CA PHE A 96 -6.89 5.51 3.72
C PHE A 96 -7.61 4.94 4.93
N SER A 97 -7.12 5.15 6.14
CA SER A 97 -7.76 4.67 7.37
C SER A 97 -9.23 5.08 7.45
N LYS A 98 -9.57 6.33 7.11
CA LYS A 98 -10.96 6.81 7.08
C LYS A 98 -11.80 6.10 6.01
N VAL A 99 -11.22 5.78 4.87
CA VAL A 99 -11.91 5.05 3.78
C VAL A 99 -12.18 3.62 4.22
N SER A 100 -11.21 2.94 4.82
CA SER A 100 -11.35 1.59 5.37
C SER A 100 -12.45 1.53 6.42
N GLN A 101 -12.42 2.41 7.41
CA GLN A 101 -13.44 2.47 8.47
C GLN A 101 -14.85 2.71 7.91
N HIS A 102 -14.98 3.58 6.92
CA HIS A 102 -16.26 3.79 6.25
C HIS A 102 -16.75 2.52 5.53
N SER A 103 -15.87 1.84 4.81
CA SER A 103 -16.19 0.60 4.09
C SER A 103 -16.63 -0.51 5.04
N ILE A 104 -15.92 -0.71 6.15
CA ILE A 104 -16.26 -1.68 7.20
C ILE A 104 -17.62 -1.36 7.77
N ARG A 105 -17.87 -0.09 8.12
CA ARG A 105 -19.18 0.34 8.65
C ARG A 105 -20.31 0.04 7.67
N GLN A 106 -20.16 0.32 6.38
CA GLN A 106 -21.17 0.05 5.37
C GLN A 106 -21.44 -1.45 5.21
N ILE A 107 -20.39 -2.25 5.18
CA ILE A 107 -20.51 -3.72 5.09
C ILE A 107 -21.22 -4.26 6.33
N SER A 108 -20.83 -3.82 7.53
CA SER A 108 -21.47 -4.22 8.80
C SER A 108 -22.95 -3.86 8.84
N LEU A 109 -23.32 -2.66 8.40
CA LEU A 109 -24.70 -2.21 8.33
C LEU A 109 -25.52 -3.06 7.33
N THR A 110 -24.97 -3.34 6.16
CA THR A 110 -25.64 -4.18 5.15
C THR A 110 -25.84 -5.61 5.67
N MET A 111 -24.85 -6.18 6.34
CA MET A 111 -24.96 -7.49 6.97
C MET A 111 -26.00 -7.49 8.09
N PHE A 112 -25.99 -6.48 8.95
CA PHE A 112 -26.95 -6.35 10.05
C PHE A 112 -28.38 -6.23 9.53
N GLN A 113 -28.62 -5.38 8.54
CA GLN A 113 -29.93 -5.23 7.90
C GLN A 113 -30.41 -6.54 7.25
N HIS A 114 -29.50 -7.23 6.56
CA HIS A 114 -29.84 -8.53 5.96
C HIS A 114 -30.27 -9.54 7.02
N LEU A 115 -29.53 -9.62 8.13
CA LEU A 115 -29.87 -10.53 9.23
C LEU A 115 -31.19 -10.17 9.90
N HIS A 116 -31.47 -8.87 10.08
CA HIS A 116 -32.73 -8.42 10.70
C HIS A 116 -33.97 -8.72 9.84
N ASN A 117 -33.77 -8.79 8.53
CA ASN A 117 -34.85 -9.13 7.57
C ASN A 117 -35.07 -10.64 7.38
N LEU A 118 -34.31 -11.49 8.09
CA LEU A 118 -34.52 -12.94 8.05
C LEU A 118 -35.71 -13.33 8.93
N SER A 119 -36.32 -14.48 8.61
CA SER A 119 -37.53 -14.98 9.29
C SER A 119 -37.29 -15.22 10.79
N LEU A 120 -38.37 -15.10 11.59
CA LEU A 120 -38.33 -15.40 13.02
C LEU A 120 -37.80 -16.81 13.30
N GLN A 121 -38.15 -17.78 12.45
CA GLN A 121 -37.71 -19.17 12.56
C GLN A 121 -36.18 -19.31 12.44
N PHE A 122 -35.53 -18.46 11.64
CA PHE A 122 -34.07 -18.41 11.56
C PHE A 122 -33.46 -17.94 12.90
N HIS A 123 -34.07 -16.95 13.55
CA HIS A 123 -33.59 -16.40 14.82
C HIS A 123 -33.81 -17.38 15.99
N LEU A 124 -34.91 -18.11 15.99
CA LEU A 124 -35.22 -19.12 17.02
C LEU A 124 -34.29 -20.34 16.93
N ASN A 125 -33.91 -20.74 15.70
CA ASN A 125 -33.07 -21.93 15.48
C ASN A 125 -31.58 -21.67 15.62
N ARG A 126 -31.13 -20.44 15.85
CA ARG A 126 -29.71 -20.10 15.97
C ARG A 126 -29.42 -19.29 17.23
N GLN A 127 -28.28 -19.62 17.85
CA GLN A 127 -27.76 -18.86 18.99
C GLN A 127 -27.30 -17.48 18.49
N THR A 128 -27.95 -16.40 18.92
CA THR A 128 -27.67 -15.02 18.57
C THR A 128 -26.22 -14.60 18.83
N GLY A 129 -25.61 -15.13 19.90
CA GLY A 129 -24.20 -14.88 20.22
C GLY A 129 -23.22 -15.47 19.20
N ALA A 130 -23.51 -16.65 18.64
CA ALA A 130 -22.68 -17.23 17.59
C ALA A 130 -22.75 -16.39 16.30
N LEU A 131 -23.91 -15.84 15.97
CA LEU A 131 -24.12 -15.00 14.79
C LEU A 131 -23.33 -13.69 14.88
N ALA A 132 -23.36 -13.01 16.03
CA ALA A 132 -22.58 -11.81 16.31
C ALA A 132 -21.07 -12.06 16.12
N LYS A 133 -20.59 -13.21 16.60
CA LYS A 133 -19.18 -13.62 16.46
C LYS A 133 -18.77 -13.88 15.00
N TYR A 134 -19.67 -14.44 14.18
CA TYR A 134 -19.42 -14.63 12.75
C TYR A 134 -19.34 -13.29 11.99
N ILE A 135 -20.18 -12.32 12.33
CA ILE A 135 -20.15 -10.97 11.75
C ILE A 135 -18.84 -10.27 12.12
N ASP A 136 -18.47 -10.28 13.41
CA ASP A 136 -17.22 -9.65 13.88
C ASP A 136 -15.98 -10.25 13.21
N ARG A 137 -15.90 -11.58 13.12
CA ARG A 137 -14.80 -12.24 12.39
C ARG A 137 -14.83 -11.94 10.90
N GLY A 138 -15.99 -11.90 10.28
CA GLY A 138 -16.15 -11.59 8.85
C GLY A 138 -15.71 -10.16 8.53
N THR A 139 -16.11 -9.18 9.32
CA THR A 139 -15.73 -7.78 9.13
C THR A 139 -14.25 -7.53 9.38
N LYS A 140 -13.66 -8.16 10.40
CA LYS A 140 -12.21 -8.13 10.64
C LYS A 140 -11.41 -8.78 9.51
N GLY A 141 -11.90 -9.90 8.98
CA GLY A 141 -11.28 -10.56 7.83
C GLY A 141 -11.31 -9.68 6.57
N ILE A 142 -12.40 -8.95 6.34
CA ILE A 142 -12.52 -8.01 5.22
C ILE A 142 -11.57 -6.82 5.41
N ASP A 143 -11.49 -6.22 6.60
CA ASP A 143 -10.56 -5.14 6.90
C ASP A 143 -9.11 -5.57 6.65
N PHE A 144 -8.73 -6.74 7.16
CA PHE A 144 -7.41 -7.30 6.93
C PHE A 144 -7.11 -7.49 5.43
N LEU A 145 -8.02 -8.09 4.68
CA LEU A 145 -7.84 -8.30 3.24
C LEU A 145 -7.70 -6.98 2.48
N LEU A 146 -8.54 -5.99 2.79
CA LEU A 146 -8.48 -4.69 2.14
C LEU A 146 -7.15 -3.97 2.42
N ARG A 147 -6.72 -3.96 3.68
CA ARG A 147 -5.43 -3.36 4.07
C ARG A 147 -4.27 -4.10 3.43
N TYR A 148 -4.24 -5.42 3.53
CA TYR A 148 -3.14 -6.22 3.02
C TYR A 148 -2.97 -6.10 1.50
N VAL A 149 -4.07 -6.18 0.75
CA VAL A 149 -4.01 -6.08 -0.71
C VAL A 149 -3.61 -4.67 -1.16
N LEU A 150 -4.18 -3.62 -0.54
CA LEU A 150 -3.93 -2.24 -0.97
C LEU A 150 -2.59 -1.69 -0.48
N PHE A 151 -2.11 -2.11 0.70
CA PHE A 151 -0.91 -1.52 1.29
C PHE A 151 0.34 -2.39 1.20
N ASN A 152 0.17 -3.69 0.99
CA ASN A 152 1.31 -4.59 0.79
C ASN A 152 1.40 -5.06 -0.67
N ILE A 153 0.35 -5.71 -1.17
CA ILE A 153 0.42 -6.34 -2.50
C ILE A 153 0.53 -5.29 -3.60
N ALA A 154 -0.38 -4.33 -3.67
CA ALA A 154 -0.39 -3.33 -4.74
C ALA A 154 0.88 -2.45 -4.77
N PRO A 155 1.39 -1.92 -3.63
CA PRO A 155 2.67 -1.19 -3.62
C PRO A 155 3.87 -2.03 -4.02
N THR A 156 3.91 -3.31 -3.61
CA THR A 156 5.02 -4.22 -3.96
C THR A 156 5.07 -4.47 -5.46
N PHE A 157 3.93 -4.74 -6.10
CA PHE A 157 3.89 -4.86 -7.55
C PHE A 157 4.37 -3.58 -8.25
N PHE A 158 3.88 -2.42 -7.79
CA PHE A 158 4.31 -1.14 -8.34
C PHE A 158 5.82 -0.92 -8.19
N GLU A 159 6.39 -1.25 -7.03
CA GLU A 159 7.81 -1.16 -6.75
C GLU A 159 8.64 -2.07 -7.66
N VAL A 160 8.25 -3.33 -7.79
CA VAL A 160 8.92 -4.30 -8.67
C VAL A 160 8.93 -3.81 -10.12
N PHE A 161 7.80 -3.32 -10.63
CA PHE A 161 7.73 -2.75 -11.98
C PHE A 161 8.62 -1.52 -12.14
N LEU A 162 8.64 -0.64 -11.14
CA LEU A 162 9.43 0.59 -11.17
C LEU A 162 10.92 0.28 -11.14
N VAL A 163 11.35 -0.59 -10.21
CA VAL A 163 12.76 -1.02 -10.10
C VAL A 163 13.20 -1.75 -11.36
N SER A 164 12.38 -2.69 -11.87
CA SER A 164 12.70 -3.40 -13.12
C SER A 164 12.84 -2.43 -14.31
N GLY A 165 12.00 -1.40 -14.37
CA GLY A 165 12.09 -0.37 -15.41
C GLY A 165 13.38 0.45 -15.33
N ILE A 166 13.79 0.83 -14.13
CA ILE A 166 15.05 1.57 -13.90
C ILE A 166 16.26 0.69 -14.24
N LEU A 167 16.27 -0.56 -13.80
CA LEU A 167 17.35 -1.49 -14.09
C LEU A 167 17.45 -1.80 -15.59
N PHE A 168 16.33 -1.91 -16.27
CA PHE A 168 16.28 -2.05 -17.72
C PHE A 168 16.96 -0.88 -18.44
N TYR A 169 16.68 0.34 -17.98
CA TYR A 169 17.21 1.55 -18.59
C TYR A 169 18.71 1.77 -18.29
N LEU A 170 19.14 1.52 -17.06
CA LEU A 170 20.53 1.81 -16.60
C LEU A 170 21.50 0.66 -16.89
N TYR A 171 21.08 -0.59 -16.75
CA TYR A 171 21.96 -1.75 -16.74
C TYR A 171 21.62 -2.80 -17.81
N GLY A 172 20.49 -2.61 -18.54
CA GLY A 172 20.09 -3.49 -19.63
C GLY A 172 19.05 -4.56 -19.24
N PRO A 173 18.54 -5.29 -20.24
CA PRO A 173 17.37 -6.17 -20.08
C PRO A 173 17.59 -7.35 -19.14
N TRP A 174 18.83 -7.85 -19.01
CA TRP A 174 19.13 -9.01 -18.19
C TRP A 174 18.83 -8.79 -16.71
N TYR A 175 19.19 -7.63 -16.18
CA TYR A 175 18.93 -7.27 -14.78
C TYR A 175 17.44 -7.12 -14.49
N ALA A 176 16.68 -6.55 -15.41
CA ALA A 176 15.23 -6.43 -15.29
C ALA A 176 14.53 -7.79 -15.25
N VAL A 177 14.96 -8.75 -16.10
CA VAL A 177 14.41 -10.12 -16.11
C VAL A 177 14.69 -10.84 -14.80
N VAL A 178 15.92 -10.77 -14.29
CA VAL A 178 16.28 -11.37 -12.99
C VAL A 178 15.41 -10.82 -11.86
N THR A 179 15.21 -9.48 -11.82
CA THR A 179 14.37 -8.82 -10.78
C THR A 179 12.90 -9.23 -10.87
N LEU A 180 12.39 -9.52 -12.07
CA LEU A 180 10.99 -9.98 -12.26
C LEU A 180 10.81 -11.48 -11.90
N LEU A 181 11.87 -12.26 -11.94
CA LEU A 181 11.84 -13.71 -11.64
C LEU A 181 12.08 -14.01 -10.16
N THR A 182 12.64 -13.06 -9.41
CA THR A 182 12.91 -13.19 -7.97
C THR A 182 11.74 -12.69 -7.14
#